data_0c5763f6eda8016b2afc97e61eebdd3b
#
_entry.id   0c5763f6eda8016b2afc97e61eebdd3b
#
_cell.length_a   1.000
_cell.length_b   1.000
_cell.length_c   1.000
_cell.angle_alpha   90.00
_cell.angle_beta   90.00
_cell.angle_gamma   90.00
#
_symmetry.space_group_name_H-M   'P 1'
#
loop_
_entity.id
_entity.type
_entity.pdbx_description
1 polymer ?
#
loop_
_entity_poly.entity_id
_entity_poly.type
_entity_poly.pdbx_seq_one_letter_code
_entity_poly.pdbx_strand_id
1 'polypeptide(L)'
;MKIDFFETDNGMDSKAVGGGVYQIELVMEKRESICLYIGESVWIASRCGEHLYSVWEKPEYFGLKEEDLNNDKLTLKFSVLNEIKGKKSELGVGSYKEQELEAIQKYSPLTQLNTSDRQIRNVQDKIKKVQDRMKEKGFK
;
A
#
# COMPACT_ATOMS: atom_id res chain seq x y z
N MET A 1 -4.80 15.49 0.96
CA MET A 1 -3.94 14.39 0.45
C MET A 1 -4.23 14.14 -1.01
N LYS A 2 -3.20 14.07 -1.82
CA LYS A 2 -3.33 13.74 -3.24
C LYS A 2 -3.35 12.22 -3.40
N ILE A 3 -3.95 11.74 -4.48
CA ILE A 3 -4.02 10.32 -4.79
C ILE A 3 -3.30 10.06 -6.10
N ASP A 4 -2.35 9.13 -6.06
CA ASP A 4 -1.72 8.57 -7.24
C ASP A 4 -2.18 7.11 -7.33
N PHE A 5 -3.20 6.87 -8.15
CA PHE A 5 -3.81 5.56 -8.31
C PHE A 5 -3.27 4.90 -9.58
N PHE A 6 -2.10 4.29 -9.46
CA PHE A 6 -1.43 3.60 -10.58
C PHE A 6 -1.18 4.53 -11.78
N GLU A 7 -0.89 5.80 -11.52
CA GLU A 7 -0.69 6.76 -12.59
C GLU A 7 0.63 6.57 -13.31
N THR A 8 0.56 6.68 -14.65
CA THR A 8 1.74 6.75 -15.52
C THR A 8 1.57 7.92 -16.45
N ASP A 9 2.61 8.25 -17.23
CA ASP A 9 2.55 9.33 -18.21
C ASP A 9 1.44 9.12 -19.26
N ASN A 10 1.01 7.87 -19.43
CA ASN A 10 0.01 7.48 -20.42
C ASN A 10 -1.34 7.08 -19.79
N GLY A 11 -1.60 7.51 -18.57
CA GLY A 11 -2.80 7.15 -17.83
C GLY A 11 -2.55 6.09 -16.80
N MET A 12 -3.59 5.36 -16.40
CA MET A 12 -3.46 4.33 -15.37
C MET A 12 -2.65 3.13 -15.90
N ASP A 13 -1.75 2.63 -15.07
CA ASP A 13 -0.99 1.42 -15.37
C ASP A 13 -1.94 0.23 -15.58
N SER A 14 -2.00 -0.29 -16.80
CA SER A 14 -2.92 -1.38 -17.14
C SER A 14 -2.62 -2.69 -16.40
N LYS A 15 -1.44 -2.85 -15.83
CA LYS A 15 -1.12 -4.01 -15.00
C LYS A 15 -2.03 -4.10 -13.77
N ALA A 16 -2.56 -2.96 -13.31
CA ALA A 16 -3.49 -2.93 -12.18
C ALA A 16 -4.85 -3.57 -12.50
N VAL A 17 -5.20 -3.70 -13.77
CA VAL A 17 -6.44 -4.37 -14.18
C VAL A 17 -6.33 -5.88 -13.97
N GLY A 18 -5.11 -6.42 -14.00
CA GLY A 18 -4.86 -7.85 -13.76
C GLY A 18 -4.50 -8.15 -12.31
N GLY A 19 -3.86 -9.29 -12.12
CA GLY A 19 -3.44 -9.79 -10.82
C GLY A 19 -1.96 -9.57 -10.54
N GLY A 20 -1.61 -9.64 -9.28
CA GLY A 20 -0.23 -9.52 -8.84
C GLY A 20 -0.10 -9.00 -7.42
N VAL A 21 1.07 -8.46 -7.15
CA VAL A 21 1.42 -7.86 -5.86
C VAL A 21 1.47 -6.35 -6.02
N TYR A 22 0.87 -5.65 -5.10
CA TYR A 22 0.79 -4.19 -5.12
C TYR A 22 1.32 -3.58 -3.83
N GLN A 23 1.60 -2.28 -3.88
CA GLN A 23 2.12 -1.51 -2.77
C GLN A 23 1.30 -0.24 -2.59
N ILE A 24 1.07 0.13 -1.33
CA ILE A 24 0.51 1.42 -0.96
C ILE A 24 1.59 2.18 -0.22
N GLU A 25 1.95 3.34 -0.73
CA GLU A 25 2.98 4.20 -0.16
C GLU A 25 2.40 5.56 0.24
N LEU A 26 3.00 6.15 1.26
CA LEU A 26 2.79 7.54 1.59
C LEU A 26 4.01 8.31 1.07
N VAL A 27 3.78 9.21 0.11
CA VAL A 27 4.85 10.01 -0.48
C VAL A 27 4.75 11.41 0.07
N MET A 28 5.87 11.89 0.61
CA MET A 28 5.98 13.22 1.21
C MET A 28 6.68 14.18 0.25
N GLU A 29 6.69 15.44 0.58
CA GLU A 29 7.49 16.42 -0.15
C GLU A 29 8.94 15.95 -0.23
N LYS A 30 9.65 16.36 -1.28
CA LYS A 30 11.03 15.92 -1.59
C LYS A 30 11.14 14.45 -1.97
N ARG A 31 10.01 13.84 -2.35
CA ARG A 31 9.94 12.45 -2.82
C ARG A 31 10.33 11.38 -1.80
N GLU A 32 10.39 11.73 -0.53
CA GLU A 32 10.53 10.72 0.51
C GLU A 32 9.25 9.89 0.59
N SER A 33 9.39 8.60 0.74
CA SER A 33 8.22 7.72 0.80
C SER A 33 8.33 6.71 1.93
N ILE A 34 7.16 6.24 2.35
CA ILE A 34 7.01 5.22 3.39
C ILE A 34 6.10 4.13 2.82
N CYS A 35 6.55 2.89 2.85
CA CYS A 35 5.69 1.77 2.49
C CYS A 35 4.70 1.52 3.62
N LEU A 36 3.41 1.67 3.34
CA LEU A 36 2.35 1.43 4.31
C LEU A 36 1.86 -0.01 4.28
N TYR A 37 1.64 -0.55 3.11
CA TYR A 37 0.96 -1.84 2.94
C TYR A 37 1.38 -2.52 1.64
N ILE A 38 1.49 -3.84 1.69
CA ILE A 38 1.69 -4.69 0.51
C ILE A 38 0.64 -5.78 0.53
N GLY A 39 0.03 -6.03 -0.62
CA GLY A 39 -0.98 -7.06 -0.76
C GLY A 39 -0.90 -7.76 -2.10
N GLU A 40 -1.74 -8.77 -2.26
CA GLU A 40 -1.90 -9.49 -3.50
C GLU A 40 -3.37 -9.58 -3.89
N SER A 41 -3.64 -9.63 -5.17
CA SER A 41 -5.01 -9.75 -5.65
C SER A 41 -5.00 -10.28 -7.09
N VAL A 42 -6.06 -10.96 -7.47
CA VAL A 42 -6.30 -11.33 -8.88
C VAL A 42 -6.82 -10.15 -9.68
N TRP A 43 -7.29 -9.10 -9.00
CA TRP A 43 -7.72 -7.84 -9.61
C TRP A 43 -7.27 -6.69 -8.73
N ILE A 44 -6.06 -6.21 -9.00
CA ILE A 44 -5.39 -5.19 -8.17
C ILE A 44 -6.22 -3.91 -8.05
N ALA A 45 -6.69 -3.37 -9.18
CA ALA A 45 -7.42 -2.11 -9.16
C ALA A 45 -8.68 -2.17 -8.29
N SER A 46 -9.42 -3.27 -8.33
CA SER A 46 -10.60 -3.45 -7.50
C SER A 46 -10.25 -3.51 -6.01
N ARG A 47 -9.24 -4.31 -5.67
CA ARG A 47 -8.81 -4.45 -4.28
C ARG A 47 -8.27 -3.14 -3.72
N CYS A 48 -7.47 -2.44 -4.51
CA CYS A 48 -6.93 -1.15 -4.09
C CYS A 48 -7.98 -0.05 -4.04
N GLY A 49 -9.03 -0.14 -4.84
CA GLY A 49 -10.20 0.75 -4.72
C GLY A 49 -10.88 0.59 -3.36
N GLU A 50 -11.01 -0.64 -2.88
CA GLU A 50 -11.52 -0.91 -1.53
C GLU A 50 -10.61 -0.32 -0.45
N HIS A 51 -9.29 -0.47 -0.60
CA HIS A 51 -8.33 0.14 0.33
C HIS A 51 -8.43 1.66 0.33
N LEU A 52 -8.57 2.26 -0.84
CA LEU A 52 -8.70 3.71 -0.96
C LEU A 52 -9.94 4.22 -0.21
N TYR A 53 -11.06 3.53 -0.36
CA TYR A 53 -12.27 3.83 0.38
C TYR A 53 -12.03 3.72 1.90
N SER A 54 -11.37 2.63 2.32
CA SER A 54 -11.08 2.38 3.74
C SER A 54 -10.18 3.45 4.35
N VAL A 55 -9.23 3.98 3.59
CA VAL A 55 -8.35 5.06 4.05
C VAL A 55 -9.18 6.30 4.41
N TRP A 56 -10.17 6.64 3.58
CA TRP A 56 -11.02 7.80 3.84
C TRP A 56 -12.01 7.55 4.98
N GLU A 57 -12.50 6.34 5.12
CA GLU A 57 -13.45 6.00 6.18
C GLU A 57 -12.77 5.84 7.53
N LYS A 58 -11.62 5.17 7.56
CA LYS A 58 -10.88 4.87 8.79
C LYS A 58 -9.37 4.96 8.53
N PRO A 59 -8.82 6.18 8.42
CA PRO A 59 -7.40 6.36 8.10
C PRO A 59 -6.47 5.72 9.13
N GLU A 60 -6.91 5.58 10.37
CA GLU A 60 -6.13 4.99 11.45
C GLU A 60 -5.73 3.53 11.18
N TYR A 61 -6.47 2.80 10.35
CA TYR A 61 -6.10 1.44 9.98
C TYR A 61 -4.83 1.39 9.11
N PHE A 62 -4.49 2.51 8.51
CA PHE A 62 -3.25 2.64 7.73
C PHE A 62 -2.22 3.51 8.45
N GLY A 63 -2.43 3.75 9.75
CA GLY A 63 -1.52 4.56 10.56
C GLY A 63 -1.61 6.05 10.28
N LEU A 64 -2.65 6.48 9.57
CA LEU A 64 -2.87 7.89 9.22
C LEU A 64 -3.85 8.53 10.18
N LYS A 65 -3.76 9.85 10.28
CA LYS A 65 -4.71 10.67 11.04
C LYS A 65 -5.61 11.41 10.06
N GLU A 66 -6.76 11.85 10.54
CA GLU A 66 -7.68 12.64 9.74
C GLU A 66 -7.00 13.91 9.19
N GLU A 67 -6.15 14.55 9.98
CA GLU A 67 -5.39 15.71 9.51
C GLU A 67 -4.45 15.40 8.35
N ASP A 68 -3.96 14.16 8.23
CA ASP A 68 -3.13 13.75 7.11
C ASP A 68 -3.93 13.74 5.80
N LEU A 69 -5.20 13.36 5.86
CA LEU A 69 -6.09 13.35 4.70
C LEU A 69 -6.29 14.76 4.12
N ASN A 70 -6.20 15.77 4.96
CA ASN A 70 -6.37 17.17 4.57
C ASN A 70 -5.06 17.86 4.23
N ASN A 71 -3.95 17.13 4.20
CA ASN A 71 -2.63 17.70 3.94
C ASN A 71 -2.21 17.51 2.48
N ASP A 72 -2.16 18.62 1.73
CA ASP A 72 -1.82 18.63 0.31
C ASP A 72 -0.36 18.25 0.01
N LYS A 73 0.48 18.20 1.03
CA LYS A 73 1.87 17.81 0.89
C LYS A 73 2.08 16.30 0.90
N LEU A 74 1.02 15.56 1.17
CA LEU A 74 1.05 14.10 1.17
C LEU A 74 0.37 13.55 -0.07
N THR A 75 0.94 12.47 -0.60
CA THR A 75 0.34 11.71 -1.69
C THR A 75 0.24 10.24 -1.27
N LEU A 76 -0.93 9.67 -1.41
CA LEU A 76 -1.13 8.24 -1.23
C LEU A 76 -0.95 7.59 -2.60
N LYS A 77 0.08 6.76 -2.73
CA LYS A 77 0.47 6.19 -4.02
C LYS A 77 0.24 4.69 -4.05
N PHE A 78 -0.50 4.25 -5.06
CA PHE A 78 -0.75 2.85 -5.35
C PHE A 78 0.07 2.44 -6.57
N SER A 79 0.84 1.37 -6.47
CA SER A 79 1.64 0.88 -7.59
C SER A 79 1.68 -0.64 -7.64
N VAL A 80 1.91 -1.18 -8.85
CA VAL A 80 2.10 -2.62 -9.05
C VAL A 80 3.58 -2.93 -8.85
N LEU A 81 3.87 -3.81 -7.90
CA LEU A 81 5.24 -4.27 -7.67
C LEU A 81 5.58 -5.44 -8.59
N ASN A 82 4.63 -6.33 -8.78
CA ASN A 82 4.87 -7.55 -9.53
C ASN A 82 3.58 -8.03 -10.18
N GLU A 83 3.57 -8.12 -11.50
CA GLU A 83 2.44 -8.65 -12.24
C GLU A 83 2.48 -10.17 -12.23
N ILE A 84 1.36 -10.79 -11.91
CA ILE A 84 1.21 -12.25 -11.99
C ILE A 84 0.18 -12.56 -13.07
N LYS A 85 0.63 -13.15 -14.16
CA LYS A 85 -0.27 -13.53 -15.24
C LYS A 85 -0.86 -14.91 -14.96
N GLY A 86 -2.14 -15.06 -15.28
CA GLY A 86 -2.87 -16.28 -15.05
C GLY A 86 -3.74 -16.18 -13.79
N LYS A 87 -4.67 -17.12 -13.68
CA LYS A 87 -5.63 -17.14 -12.56
C LYS A 87 -5.03 -17.89 -11.37
N LYS A 88 -5.45 -17.54 -10.16
CA LYS A 88 -5.06 -18.29 -8.95
C LYS A 88 -5.38 -19.79 -9.07
N SER A 89 -6.48 -20.13 -9.73
CA SER A 89 -6.85 -21.53 -9.97
C SER A 89 -5.87 -22.29 -10.85
N GLU A 90 -5.15 -21.58 -11.73
CA GLU A 90 -4.17 -22.19 -12.65
C GLU A 90 -2.79 -22.24 -12.04
N LEU A 91 -2.41 -21.19 -11.29
CA LEU A 91 -1.06 -21.03 -10.72
C LEU A 91 -0.95 -21.59 -9.30
N GLY A 92 -2.09 -21.79 -8.65
CA GLY A 92 -2.15 -22.11 -7.23
C GLY A 92 -2.05 -20.87 -6.35
N VAL A 93 -2.66 -20.95 -5.18
CA VAL A 93 -2.68 -19.85 -4.21
C VAL A 93 -1.26 -19.51 -3.72
N GLY A 94 -0.38 -20.52 -3.64
CA GLY A 94 0.99 -20.35 -3.15
C GLY A 94 1.81 -19.35 -3.93
N SER A 95 1.67 -19.32 -5.26
CA SER A 95 2.44 -18.40 -6.10
C SER A 95 2.20 -16.93 -5.75
N TYR A 96 0.95 -16.55 -5.53
CA TYR A 96 0.60 -15.18 -5.10
C TYR A 96 1.12 -14.90 -3.70
N LYS A 97 0.94 -15.83 -2.78
CA LYS A 97 1.37 -15.68 -1.39
C LYS A 97 2.89 -15.61 -1.25
N GLU A 98 3.61 -16.42 -2.01
CA GLU A 98 5.07 -16.39 -1.99
C GLU A 98 5.60 -15.04 -2.45
N GLN A 99 5.08 -14.51 -3.55
CA GLN A 99 5.51 -13.22 -4.07
C GLN A 99 5.14 -12.07 -3.16
N GLU A 100 3.96 -12.14 -2.53
CA GLU A 100 3.54 -11.16 -1.52
C GLU A 100 4.52 -11.17 -0.34
N LEU A 101 4.84 -12.36 0.18
CA LEU A 101 5.75 -12.50 1.31
C LEU A 101 7.15 -11.95 0.99
N GLU A 102 7.67 -12.27 -0.19
CA GLU A 102 8.96 -11.72 -0.64
C GLU A 102 8.95 -10.19 -0.65
N ALA A 103 7.86 -9.60 -1.15
CA ALA A 103 7.71 -8.15 -1.19
C ALA A 103 7.62 -7.55 0.22
N ILE A 104 6.86 -8.19 1.11
CA ILE A 104 6.74 -7.76 2.50
C ILE A 104 8.11 -7.76 3.18
N GLN A 105 8.90 -8.81 2.97
CA GLN A 105 10.24 -8.90 3.55
C GLN A 105 11.19 -7.85 2.97
N LYS A 106 11.07 -7.56 1.69
CA LYS A 106 11.91 -6.57 1.02
C LYS A 106 11.59 -5.13 1.41
N TYR A 107 10.32 -4.77 1.48
CA TYR A 107 9.89 -3.39 1.66
C TYR A 107 9.48 -3.04 3.09
N SER A 108 9.28 -4.04 3.95
CA SER A 108 8.94 -3.87 5.37
C SER A 108 7.80 -2.87 5.62
N PRO A 109 6.59 -3.15 5.11
CA PRO A 109 5.48 -2.22 5.27
C PRO A 109 5.14 -1.99 6.75
N LEU A 110 4.84 -0.74 7.10
CA LEU A 110 4.67 -0.34 8.49
C LEU A 110 3.41 -0.85 9.16
N THR A 111 2.37 -1.17 8.39
CA THR A 111 1.09 -1.62 8.96
C THR A 111 0.96 -3.14 9.04
N GLN A 112 2.01 -3.86 8.65
CA GLN A 112 2.00 -5.32 8.61
C GLN A 112 3.19 -5.87 9.42
N LEU A 113 3.02 -7.09 9.93
CA LEU A 113 4.14 -7.86 10.43
C LEU A 113 4.87 -8.50 9.24
N ASN A 114 6.12 -8.88 9.45
CA ASN A 114 6.96 -9.45 8.39
C ASN A 114 6.58 -10.90 8.06
N THR A 115 5.29 -11.16 7.96
CA THR A 115 4.69 -12.44 7.57
C THR A 115 3.49 -12.16 6.67
N SER A 116 3.23 -13.07 5.74
CA SER A 116 2.12 -12.92 4.80
C SER A 116 0.79 -12.74 5.52
N ASP A 117 -0.02 -11.80 5.03
CA ASP A 117 -1.37 -11.47 5.50
C ASP A 117 -1.46 -10.97 6.94
N ARG A 118 -0.35 -10.81 7.63
CA ARG A 118 -0.41 -10.32 9.00
C ARG A 118 -0.36 -8.82 9.07
N GLN A 119 -1.48 -8.24 9.47
CA GLN A 119 -1.55 -6.81 9.76
C GLN A 119 -1.34 -6.57 11.25
N ILE A 120 -0.75 -5.44 11.57
CA ILE A 120 -0.71 -4.95 12.94
C ILE A 120 -2.14 -4.58 13.33
N ARG A 121 -2.71 -5.25 14.32
CA ARG A 121 -4.11 -5.05 14.70
C ARG A 121 -4.32 -3.83 15.59
N ASN A 122 -3.32 -3.48 16.39
CA ASN A 122 -3.43 -2.33 17.28
C ASN A 122 -3.29 -1.04 16.49
N VAL A 123 -4.38 -0.31 16.40
CA VAL A 123 -4.46 0.94 15.64
C VAL A 123 -3.47 1.98 16.16
N GLN A 124 -3.31 2.07 17.48
CA GLN A 124 -2.38 3.05 18.08
C GLN A 124 -0.93 2.73 17.69
N ASP A 125 -0.58 1.44 17.61
CA ASP A 125 0.75 1.04 17.15
C ASP A 125 0.98 1.42 15.69
N LYS A 126 -0.03 1.25 14.84
CA LYS A 126 0.06 1.66 13.44
C LYS A 126 0.30 3.15 13.31
N ILE A 127 -0.50 3.94 14.01
CA ILE A 127 -0.39 5.40 14.01
C ILE A 127 1.00 5.80 14.50
N LYS A 128 1.45 5.24 15.62
CA LYS A 128 2.77 5.54 16.16
C LYS A 128 3.88 5.24 15.16
N LYS A 129 3.86 4.06 14.56
CA LYS A 129 4.89 3.65 13.58
C LYS A 129 4.93 4.59 12.38
N VAL A 130 3.78 4.91 11.81
CA VAL A 130 3.72 5.76 10.62
C VAL A 130 4.12 7.19 10.97
N GLN A 131 3.59 7.75 12.05
CA GLN A 131 3.90 9.13 12.44
C GLN A 131 5.39 9.27 12.82
N ASP A 132 5.95 8.31 13.54
CA ASP A 132 7.38 8.33 13.87
C ASP A 132 8.24 8.25 12.62
N ARG A 133 7.88 7.40 11.66
CA ARG A 133 8.63 7.28 10.41
C ARG A 133 8.54 8.57 9.58
N MET A 134 7.40 9.23 9.55
CA MET A 134 7.26 10.52 8.87
C MET A 134 8.22 11.56 9.46
N LYS A 135 8.32 11.61 10.79
CA LYS A 135 9.24 12.52 11.48
C LYS A 135 10.72 12.19 11.16
N GLU A 136 11.07 10.90 11.16
CA GLU A 136 12.41 10.45 10.79
C GLU A 136 12.79 10.88 9.37
N LYS A 137 11.80 10.93 8.48
CA LYS A 137 12.01 11.38 7.10
C LYS A 137 11.94 12.91 6.95
N GLY A 138 11.84 13.63 8.06
CA GLY A 138 11.83 15.08 8.05
C GLY A 138 10.50 15.75 7.78
N PHE A 139 9.41 14.99 7.80
CA PHE A 139 8.07 15.55 7.62
C PHE A 139 7.51 16.00 8.97
N LYS A 140 6.97 17.21 8.98
CA LYS A 140 6.42 17.83 10.20
C LYS A 140 4.90 17.77 10.22
#